data_02b1a47358aa2b8aec98fd4936533033
#
_entry.id   02b1a47358aa2b8aec98fd4936533033
#
_cell.length_a   1.000
_cell.length_b   1.000
_cell.length_c   1.000
_cell.angle_alpha   90.00
_cell.angle_beta   90.00
_cell.angle_gamma   90.00
#
_symmetry.space_group_name_H-M   'P 1'
#
loop_
_entity.id
_entity.type
_entity.pdbx_description
1 polymer ?
#
loop_
_entity_poly.entity_id
_entity_poly.type
_entity_poly.pdbx_seq_one_letter_code
_entity_poly.pdbx_strand_id
1 'polypeptide(L)' 'MNTGTVKWFDSQKGFGFITNEQSGKDIFVHFSGIASNGFKTLEEGQQVSFDTTQGPRGGQAVNVNYIM' A
#
# COMPACT_ATOMS: atom_id res chain seq x y z
N MET A 1 -5.20 12.20 1.63
CA MET A 1 -5.05 10.84 2.16
C MET A 1 -6.10 9.93 1.56
N ASN A 2 -5.68 8.76 1.15
CA ASN A 2 -6.57 7.76 0.56
C ASN A 2 -6.71 6.57 1.49
N THR A 3 -7.78 5.82 1.33
CA THR A 3 -7.96 4.55 2.03
C THR A 3 -8.11 3.44 1.01
N GLY A 4 -7.71 2.24 1.40
CA GLY A 4 -7.83 1.09 0.54
C GLY A 4 -7.68 -0.21 1.28
N THR A 5 -7.77 -1.30 0.53
CA THR A 5 -7.62 -2.65 1.04
C THR A 5 -6.45 -3.32 0.36
N VAL A 6 -5.59 -3.96 1.13
CA VAL A 6 -4.45 -4.67 0.57
C VAL A 6 -4.96 -5.82 -0.29
N LYS A 7 -4.64 -5.80 -1.56
CA LYS A 7 -5.01 -6.87 -2.48
C LYS A 7 -4.11 -8.08 -2.27
N TRP A 8 -2.81 -7.85 -2.26
CA TRP A 8 -1.81 -8.84 -1.89
C TRP A 8 -0.48 -8.13 -1.66
N PHE A 9 0.40 -8.78 -0.93
CA PHE A 9 1.75 -8.25 -0.68
C PHE A 9 2.71 -9.41 -0.54
N ASP A 10 3.86 -9.31 -1.23
CA ASP A 10 4.91 -10.33 -1.16
C ASP A 10 6.06 -9.76 -0.33
N SER A 11 6.17 -10.24 0.92
CA SER A 11 7.17 -9.72 1.84
C SER A 11 8.61 -10.08 1.42
N GLN A 12 8.77 -11.14 0.66
CA GLN A 12 10.10 -11.52 0.17
C GLN A 12 10.57 -10.61 -0.94
N LYS A 13 9.67 -10.25 -1.83
CA LYS A 13 9.98 -9.33 -2.93
C LYS A 13 9.87 -7.88 -2.52
N GLY A 14 9.11 -7.61 -1.46
CA GLY A 14 9.00 -6.27 -0.90
C GLY A 14 8.01 -5.36 -1.62
N PHE A 15 7.01 -5.93 -2.32
CA PHE A 15 6.01 -5.11 -2.99
C PHE A 15 4.68 -5.83 -3.08
N GLY A 16 3.65 -5.04 -3.40
CA GLY A 16 2.31 -5.58 -3.57
C GLY A 16 1.39 -4.53 -4.16
N PHE A 17 0.10 -4.72 -3.97
CA PHE A 17 -0.92 -3.81 -4.49
C PHE A 17 -2.00 -3.56 -3.45
N ILE A 18 -2.49 -2.32 -3.44
CA ILE A 18 -3.61 -1.89 -2.62
C ILE A 18 -4.72 -1.47 -3.58
N THR A 19 -5.95 -1.93 -3.32
CA THR A 19 -7.11 -1.46 -4.08
C THR A 19 -7.61 -0.18 -3.43
N ASN A 20 -7.51 0.93 -4.16
CA ASN A 20 -7.96 2.24 -3.68
C ASN A 20 -9.48 2.26 -3.63
N GLU A 21 -10.04 2.51 -2.45
CA GLU A 21 -11.49 2.50 -2.25
C GLU A 21 -12.20 3.65 -2.96
N GLN A 22 -11.51 4.77 -3.15
CA GLN A 22 -12.09 5.92 -3.81
C GLN A 22 -12.20 5.74 -5.31
N SER A 23 -11.23 5.08 -5.93
CA SER A 23 -11.19 4.93 -7.39
C SER A 23 -11.51 3.51 -7.86
N GLY A 24 -11.41 2.54 -6.98
CA GLY A 24 -11.56 1.14 -7.36
C GLY A 24 -10.37 0.56 -8.11
N LYS A 25 -9.29 1.31 -8.24
CA LYS A 25 -8.11 0.89 -8.98
C LYS A 25 -7.04 0.37 -8.05
N ASP A 26 -6.24 -0.56 -8.54
CA ASP A 26 -5.09 -1.06 -7.79
C ASP A 26 -3.94 -0.07 -7.90
N ILE A 27 -3.22 0.11 -6.79
CA ILE A 27 -2.05 0.97 -6.77
C ILE A 27 -0.87 0.19 -6.21
N PHE A 28 0.28 0.37 -6.84
CA PHE A 28 1.52 -0.31 -6.44
C PHE A 28 2.00 0.22 -5.09
N VAL A 29 2.47 -0.71 -4.24
CA VAL A 29 3.09 -0.34 -2.97
C VAL A 29 4.40 -1.10 -2.82
N HIS A 30 5.45 -0.37 -2.43
CA HIS A 30 6.76 -0.96 -2.14
C HIS A 30 6.99 -0.89 -0.64
N PHE A 31 7.78 -1.84 -0.09
CA PHE A 31 7.98 -1.88 1.35
C PHE A 31 8.54 -0.57 1.91
N SER A 32 9.31 0.17 1.11
CA SER A 32 9.83 1.47 1.54
C SER A 32 8.73 2.51 1.74
N GLY A 33 7.54 2.28 1.19
CA GLY A 33 6.39 3.16 1.37
C GLY A 33 5.55 2.84 2.58
N ILE A 34 5.87 1.80 3.32
CA ILE A 34 5.13 1.42 4.52
C ILE A 34 5.69 2.22 5.69
N ALA A 35 4.83 3.00 6.34
CA ALA A 35 5.26 3.92 7.39
C ALA A 35 5.32 3.28 8.77
N SER A 36 4.75 2.08 8.94
CA SER A 36 4.68 1.44 10.25
C SER A 36 6.08 1.09 10.77
N ASN A 37 6.25 1.19 12.08
CA ASN A 37 7.49 0.77 12.73
C ASN A 37 7.53 -0.75 12.82
N GLY A 38 8.71 -1.31 12.58
CA GLY A 38 8.91 -2.74 12.70
C GLY A 38 8.69 -3.46 11.39
N PHE A 39 7.58 -4.14 11.23
CA PHE A 39 7.35 -4.98 10.05
C PHE A 39 7.05 -4.14 8.82
N LYS A 40 7.82 -4.35 7.77
CA LYS A 40 7.59 -3.73 6.46
C LYS A 40 6.81 -4.69 5.58
N THR A 41 5.64 -5.10 6.07
CA THR A 41 4.79 -6.04 5.34
C THR A 41 3.32 -5.66 5.54
N LEU A 42 2.49 -6.11 4.62
CA LEU A 42 1.05 -5.90 4.67
C LEU A 42 0.37 -7.24 4.53
N GLU A 43 -0.82 -7.37 5.10
CA GLU A 43 -1.60 -8.59 5.02
C GLU A 43 -2.76 -8.40 4.05
N GLU A 44 -3.03 -9.44 3.26
CA GLU A 44 -4.13 -9.45 2.30
C GLU A 44 -5.45 -9.19 3.02
N GLY A 45 -6.24 -8.28 2.46
CA GLY A 45 -7.53 -7.91 3.03
C GLY A 45 -7.48 -6.85 4.11
N GLN A 46 -6.30 -6.44 4.51
CA GLN A 46 -6.16 -5.41 5.56
C GLN A 46 -6.48 -4.04 5.02
N GLN A 47 -7.16 -3.23 5.84
CA GLN A 47 -7.45 -1.85 5.47
C GLN A 47 -6.30 -0.93 5.87
N VAL A 48 -5.96 -0.02 4.97
CA VAL A 48 -4.84 0.90 5.16
C VAL A 48 -5.20 2.29 4.67
N SER A 49 -4.51 3.28 5.22
CA SER A 49 -4.52 4.63 4.69
C SER A 49 -3.17 4.88 4.02
N PHE A 50 -3.15 5.72 2.99
CA PHE A 50 -1.93 5.98 2.26
C PHE A 50 -2.06 7.27 1.47
N ASP A 51 -0.90 7.79 1.05
CA ASP A 51 -0.82 8.87 0.09
C ASP A 51 -0.31 8.32 -1.23
N THR A 52 -0.48 9.06 -2.30
CA THR A 52 -0.01 8.65 -3.61
C THR A 52 1.09 9.57 -4.08
N THR A 53 2.02 9.01 -4.84
CA THR A 53 3.09 9.77 -5.48
C THR A 53 3.40 9.12 -6.81
N GLN A 54 4.11 9.85 -7.68
CA GLN A 54 4.56 9.31 -8.95
C GLN A 54 5.84 8.51 -8.73
N GLY A 55 5.84 7.29 -9.21
CA GLY A 55 7.01 6.42 -9.16
C GLY A 55 7.39 5.95 -10.56
N PRO A 56 8.41 5.09 -10.65
CA PRO A 56 8.84 4.57 -11.96
C PRO A 56 7.76 3.82 -12.73
N ARG A 57 6.76 3.30 -12.02
CA ARG A 57 5.66 2.54 -12.61
C ARG A 57 4.36 3.34 -12.67
N GLY A 58 4.42 4.65 -12.46
CA GLY A 58 3.24 5.50 -12.37
C GLY A 58 2.87 5.75 -10.92
N GLY A 59 1.58 5.73 -10.57
CA GLY A 59 1.13 5.97 -9.21
C GLY A 59 1.63 4.93 -8.24
N GLN A 60 2.05 5.39 -7.07
CA GLN A 60 2.62 4.51 -6.04
C GLN A 60 2.12 4.97 -4.67
N ALA A 61 1.77 4.01 -3.80
CA ALA A 61 1.35 4.31 -2.43
C ALA A 61 2.56 4.56 -1.55
N VAL A 62 2.46 5.61 -0.73
CA VAL A 62 3.48 5.95 0.28
C VAL A 62 2.79 6.29 1.57
N ASN A 63 3.53 6.34 2.67
CA ASN A 63 2.99 6.61 4.00
C ASN A 63 1.85 5.65 4.35
N VAL A 64 2.02 4.39 4.01
CA VAL A 64 0.99 3.37 4.23
C VAL A 64 0.95 3.01 5.71
N ASN A 65 -0.23 3.16 6.30
CA ASN A 65 -0.48 2.83 7.70
C ASN A 65 -1.72 1.95 7.82
N TYR A 66 -1.73 1.07 8.81
CA TYR A 66 -2.92 0.30 9.11
C TYR A 66 -4.02 1.19 9.66
N ILE A 67 -5.25 0.88 9.28
CA ILE A 67 -6.43 1.47 9.88
C ILE A 67 -7.00 0.45 10.85
N MET A 68 -7.16 0.88 12.10
CA MET A 68 -7.72 -0.01 13.13
C MET A 68 -9.20 0.20 13.31
#